data_daed5ad00a3479068552b3680a8e7408
#
_entry.id   daed5ad00a3479068552b3680a8e7408
#
_cell.length_a   1.000
_cell.length_b   1.000
_cell.length_c   1.000
_cell.angle_alpha   90.00
_cell.angle_beta   90.00
_cell.angle_gamma   90.00
#
_symmetry.space_group_name_H-M   'P 1'
#
loop_
_entity.id
_entity.type
_entity.pdbx_description
1 polymer ?
#
loop_
_entity_poly.entity_id
_entity_poly.type
_entity_poly.pdbx_seq_one_letter_code
_entity_poly.pdbx_strand_id
1 'polypeptide(L)'
;MAEPRTKEAVLVRLPTVLTILFPGAPPRVELRAGTVAEAIDGLNQRWPGMGDRIRDSSPAIRRHINIFVDGRKAKLETKLEPGAEMFVLTAISGG
;
A
#
# COMPACT_ATOMS: atom_id res chain seq x y z
N MET A 1 11.09 -3.61 28.64
CA MET A 1 11.45 -2.47 28.08
C MET A 1 10.91 -2.27 26.71
N ALA A 2 10.47 -1.15 26.48
CA ALA A 2 9.88 -0.90 25.23
C ALA A 2 10.96 -0.62 24.24
N GLU A 3 10.93 -1.19 23.10
CA GLU A 3 11.82 -0.77 22.15
C GLU A 3 11.35 0.41 21.48
N PRO A 4 12.23 1.29 21.14
CA PRO A 4 11.89 2.44 20.39
C PRO A 4 11.41 2.00 19.05
N ARG A 5 10.32 2.55 18.63
CA ARG A 5 9.81 2.25 17.32
C ARG A 5 9.67 3.50 16.58
N THR A 6 10.42 3.64 15.56
CA THR A 6 10.31 4.81 14.73
C THR A 6 9.10 4.69 13.86
N LYS A 7 8.74 3.47 13.47
CA LYS A 7 7.57 3.26 12.66
C LYS A 7 6.86 2.03 13.14
N GLU A 8 5.58 2.15 13.29
CA GLU A 8 4.79 1.03 13.71
C GLU A 8 4.33 0.24 12.52
N ALA A 9 4.00 -1.01 12.76
CA ALA A 9 3.50 -1.85 11.70
C ALA A 9 2.14 -1.35 11.25
N VAL A 10 1.93 -1.37 9.96
CA VAL A 10 0.64 -1.08 9.37
C VAL A 10 0.23 -2.28 8.56
N LEU A 11 -1.06 -2.42 8.36
CA LEU A 11 -1.60 -3.53 7.60
C LEU A 11 -2.02 -3.03 6.24
N VAL A 12 -1.46 -3.64 5.19
CA VAL A 12 -1.80 -3.28 3.82
C VAL A 12 -2.64 -4.40 3.24
N ARG A 13 -3.79 -4.06 2.70
CA ARG A 13 -4.64 -5.02 2.04
C ARG A 13 -4.52 -4.86 0.54
N LEU A 14 -4.18 -5.94 -0.13
CA LEU A 14 -3.94 -5.92 -1.56
C LEU A 14 -5.14 -6.45 -2.33
N PRO A 15 -5.42 -5.88 -3.50
CA PRO A 15 -6.49 -6.43 -4.32
C PRO A 15 -6.06 -7.75 -4.94
N THR A 16 -7.02 -8.57 -5.27
CA THR A 16 -6.75 -9.88 -5.81
C THR A 16 -5.84 -9.84 -7.03
N VAL A 17 -6.02 -8.85 -7.89
CA VAL A 17 -5.21 -8.77 -9.09
C VAL A 17 -3.73 -8.69 -8.78
N LEU A 18 -3.36 -7.99 -7.71
CA LEU A 18 -1.94 -7.89 -7.35
C LEU A 18 -1.42 -9.20 -6.78
N THR A 19 -2.25 -9.93 -6.05
CA THR A 19 -1.81 -11.21 -5.53
C THR A 19 -1.62 -12.23 -6.64
N ILE A 20 -2.33 -12.07 -7.74
CA ILE A 20 -2.16 -12.94 -8.90
C ILE A 20 -0.92 -12.55 -9.70
N LEU A 21 -0.73 -11.24 -9.91
CA LEU A 21 0.42 -10.77 -10.67
C LEU A 21 1.74 -11.00 -9.96
N PHE A 22 1.71 -11.05 -8.65
CA PHE A 22 2.93 -11.24 -7.86
C PHE A 22 2.77 -12.47 -6.98
N PRO A 23 3.07 -13.65 -7.53
CA PRO A 23 2.88 -14.89 -6.77
C PRO A 23 3.66 -14.84 -5.46
N GLY A 24 3.02 -15.30 -4.42
CA GLY A 24 3.61 -15.23 -3.09
C GLY A 24 3.16 -14.02 -2.29
N ALA A 25 2.57 -13.03 -2.93
CA ALA A 25 2.06 -11.88 -2.21
C ALA A 25 0.71 -12.25 -1.60
N PRO A 26 0.60 -12.17 -0.26
CA PRO A 26 -0.68 -12.48 0.38
C PRO A 26 -1.63 -11.30 0.27
N PRO A 27 -2.91 -11.52 0.51
CA PRO A 27 -3.86 -10.40 0.45
C PRO A 27 -3.68 -9.40 1.57
N ARG A 28 -2.97 -9.77 2.61
CA ARG A 28 -2.69 -8.88 3.74
C ARG A 28 -1.20 -8.89 3.99
N VAL A 29 -0.62 -7.71 4.01
CA VAL A 29 0.82 -7.57 4.21
C VAL A 29 1.05 -6.63 5.38
N GLU A 30 1.82 -7.08 6.35
CA GLU A 30 2.20 -6.22 7.46
C GLU A 30 3.56 -5.65 7.17
N LEU A 31 3.70 -4.33 7.27
CA LEU A 31 4.99 -3.72 7.05
C LEU A 31 5.08 -2.42 7.84
N ARG A 32 6.25 -1.84 7.90
CA ARG A 32 6.46 -0.61 8.63
C ARG A 32 6.59 0.53 7.67
N ALA A 33 5.76 1.54 7.86
CA ALA A 33 5.76 2.69 6.98
C ALA A 33 5.09 3.85 7.71
N GLY A 34 5.58 5.04 7.45
CA GLY A 34 5.00 6.23 8.02
C GLY A 34 4.13 6.99 7.06
N THR A 35 4.17 6.64 5.78
CA THR A 35 3.30 7.26 4.78
C THR A 35 2.89 6.22 3.77
N VAL A 36 1.87 6.56 2.99
CA VAL A 36 1.43 5.67 1.91
C VAL A 36 2.58 5.40 0.94
N ALA A 37 3.34 6.44 0.59
CA ALA A 37 4.47 6.25 -0.33
C ALA A 37 5.48 5.26 0.23
N GLU A 38 5.77 5.35 1.51
CA GLU A 38 6.71 4.41 2.12
C GLU A 38 6.16 2.99 2.13
N ALA A 39 4.85 2.84 2.33
CA ALA A 39 4.24 1.53 2.28
C ALA A 39 4.37 0.93 0.89
N ILE A 40 4.16 1.74 -0.15
CA ILE A 40 4.31 1.27 -1.51
C ILE A 40 5.76 0.89 -1.78
N ASP A 41 6.71 1.66 -1.28
CA ASP A 41 8.13 1.31 -1.41
C ASP A 41 8.42 -0.03 -0.75
N GLY A 42 7.83 -0.26 0.43
CA GLY A 42 8.02 -1.53 1.13
C GLY A 42 7.45 -2.70 0.34
N LEU A 43 6.29 -2.50 -0.27
CA LEU A 43 5.71 -3.54 -1.12
C LEU A 43 6.61 -3.82 -2.31
N ASN A 44 7.16 -2.76 -2.91
CA ASN A 44 8.01 -2.92 -4.07
C ASN A 44 9.31 -3.63 -3.73
N GLN A 45 9.81 -3.45 -2.52
CA GLN A 45 11.01 -4.16 -2.10
C GLN A 45 10.77 -5.65 -1.97
N ARG A 46 9.60 -6.03 -1.49
CA ARG A 46 9.27 -7.43 -1.33
C ARG A 46 8.87 -8.09 -2.63
N TRP A 47 8.15 -7.35 -3.46
CA TRP A 47 7.70 -7.86 -4.76
C TRP A 47 8.05 -6.82 -5.81
N PRO A 48 9.26 -6.91 -6.37
CA PRO A 48 9.71 -5.91 -7.35
C PRO A 48 8.74 -5.75 -8.50
N GLY A 49 8.41 -4.51 -8.80
CA GLY A 49 7.42 -4.20 -9.81
C GLY A 49 6.05 -3.88 -9.27
N MET A 50 5.78 -4.26 -8.01
CA MET A 50 4.46 -3.99 -7.44
C MET A 50 4.23 -2.49 -7.30
N GLY A 51 5.27 -1.74 -6.93
CA GLY A 51 5.12 -0.30 -6.79
C GLY A 51 4.69 0.35 -8.09
N ASP A 52 5.19 -0.14 -9.21
CA ASP A 52 4.85 0.43 -10.50
C ASP A 52 3.40 0.17 -10.89
N ARG A 53 2.79 -0.82 -10.29
CA ARG A 53 1.38 -1.10 -10.54
C ARG A 53 0.47 -0.17 -9.75
N ILE A 54 0.98 0.41 -8.69
CA ILE A 54 0.20 1.24 -7.79
C ILE A 54 0.40 2.71 -8.08
N ARG A 55 1.63 3.11 -8.36
CA ARG A 55 1.92 4.50 -8.66
C ARG A 55 2.74 4.58 -9.94
N ASP A 56 2.65 5.73 -10.60
CA ASP A 56 3.43 5.95 -11.80
C ASP A 56 4.70 6.72 -11.46
N SER A 57 5.48 7.05 -12.46
CA SER A 57 6.76 7.69 -12.22
C SER A 57 6.67 9.19 -11.98
N SER A 58 5.49 9.81 -12.07
CA SER A 58 5.37 11.25 -11.93
C SER A 58 5.66 11.81 -10.55
N PRO A 59 5.57 11.22 -9.35
CA PRO A 59 4.82 10.04 -8.91
C PRO A 59 3.40 10.39 -8.50
N ALA A 60 2.50 9.56 -8.89
CA ALA A 60 1.10 9.71 -8.51
C ALA A 60 0.46 8.34 -8.48
N ILE A 61 -0.57 8.21 -7.66
CA ILE A 61 -1.32 6.96 -7.64
C ILE A 61 -1.98 6.80 -9.00
N ARG A 62 -1.84 5.60 -9.57
CA ARG A 62 -2.40 5.37 -10.90
C ARG A 62 -3.91 5.53 -10.90
N ARG A 63 -4.44 5.99 -12.06
CA ARG A 63 -5.83 6.32 -12.20
C ARG A 63 -6.79 5.25 -11.76
N HIS A 64 -6.49 4.00 -12.07
CA HIS A 64 -7.39 2.91 -11.74
C HIS A 64 -7.11 2.30 -10.38
N ILE A 65 -6.29 2.95 -9.58
CA ILE A 65 -5.99 2.52 -8.22
C ILE A 65 -6.55 3.53 -7.24
N ASN A 66 -7.22 3.04 -6.23
CA ASN A 66 -7.66 3.87 -5.12
C ASN A 66 -7.04 3.35 -3.84
N ILE A 67 -6.56 4.25 -3.01
CA ILE A 67 -5.98 3.88 -1.74
C ILE A 67 -6.80 4.55 -0.64
N PHE A 68 -7.17 3.74 0.34
CA PHE A 68 -7.89 4.23 1.51
C PHE A 68 -7.11 3.90 2.75
N VAL A 69 -7.03 4.83 3.68
CA VAL A 69 -6.40 4.61 4.97
C VAL A 69 -7.46 4.83 6.03
N ASP A 70 -7.73 3.77 6.79
CA ASP A 70 -8.74 3.81 7.85
C ASP A 70 -10.05 4.39 7.36
N GLY A 71 -10.44 4.00 6.16
CA GLY A 71 -11.73 4.38 5.58
C GLY A 71 -11.75 5.69 4.84
N ARG A 72 -10.63 6.39 4.74
CA ARG A 72 -10.57 7.66 4.04
C ARG A 72 -9.67 7.58 2.82
N LYS A 73 -10.08 8.22 1.75
CA LYS A 73 -9.26 8.22 0.56
C LYS A 73 -7.93 8.90 0.84
N ALA A 74 -6.85 8.31 0.35
CA ALA A 74 -5.52 8.74 0.70
C ALA A 74 -4.71 9.11 -0.53
N LYS A 75 -3.62 9.83 -0.28
CA LYS A 75 -2.65 10.21 -1.30
C LYS A 75 -1.31 9.62 -0.90
N LEU A 76 -0.32 9.79 -1.78
CA LEU A 76 1.01 9.24 -1.48
C LEU A 76 1.59 9.81 -0.19
N GLU A 77 1.35 11.08 0.08
CA GLU A 77 1.91 11.71 1.28
C GLU A 77 1.05 11.53 2.53
N THR A 78 -0.07 10.84 2.42
CA THR A 78 -0.91 10.60 3.59
C THR A 78 -0.14 9.81 4.63
N LYS A 79 -0.20 10.28 5.88
CA LYS A 79 0.49 9.63 6.97
C LYS A 79 -0.22 8.38 7.42
N LEU A 80 0.56 7.39 7.80
CA LEU A 80 0.05 6.14 8.35
C LEU A 80 0.37 6.11 9.84
N GLU A 81 -0.68 6.17 10.65
CA GLU A 81 -0.50 6.07 12.09
C GLU A 81 -0.21 4.64 12.47
N PRO A 82 0.38 4.41 13.65
CA PRO A 82 0.61 3.04 14.09
C PRO A 82 -0.67 2.23 14.06
N GLY A 83 -0.62 1.07 13.47
CA GLY A 83 -1.78 0.20 13.38
C GLY A 83 -2.74 0.53 12.28
N ALA A 84 -2.41 1.51 11.44
CA ALA A 84 -3.32 1.90 10.37
C ALA A 84 -3.53 0.76 9.38
N GLU A 85 -4.68 0.80 8.73
CA GLU A 85 -5.02 -0.17 7.72
C GLU A 85 -5.14 0.54 6.38
N MET A 86 -4.32 0.11 5.43
CA MET A 86 -4.28 0.73 4.12
C MET A 86 -4.83 -0.25 3.09
N PHE A 87 -5.87 0.17 2.40
CA PHE A 87 -6.47 -0.65 1.36
C PHE A 87 -6.02 -0.17 0.00
N VAL A 88 -5.51 -1.09 -0.80
CA VAL A 88 -5.20 -0.80 -2.19
C VAL A 88 -6.29 -1.47 -3.00
N LEU A 89 -7.07 -0.67 -3.71
CA LEU A 89 -8.21 -1.16 -4.44
C LEU A 89 -8.07 -0.81 -5.92
N THR A 90 -8.53 -1.70 -6.78
CA THR A 90 -8.57 -1.37 -8.19
C THR A 90 -9.96 -0.87 -8.52
N ALA A 91 -10.03 0.18 -9.30
CA ALA A 91 -11.31 0.68 -9.75
C ALA A 91 -11.84 -0.32 -10.78
N ILE A 92 -13.07 -0.70 -10.59
CA ILE A 92 -13.72 -1.54 -11.57
C ILE A 92 -14.23 -0.58 -12.59
N SER A 93 -13.69 -0.67 -13.77
CA SER A 93 -14.18 0.18 -14.77
C SER A 93 -15.50 -0.44 -15.15
N GLY A 94 -16.48 0.05 -14.63
CA GLY A 94 -17.77 -0.45 -14.84
C GLY A 94 -18.16 -0.30 -16.24
N GLY A 95 -17.29 -0.27 -16.85
CA GLY A 95 -17.61 -0.17 -18.29
C GLY A 95 -18.37 0.47 -18.24
#